data_5831ab7504bf69e76752833abc3edfc2
#
_entry.id   5831ab7504bf69e76752833abc3edfc2
#
_cell.length_a   1.000
_cell.length_b   1.000
_cell.length_c   1.000
_cell.angle_alpha   90.00
_cell.angle_beta   90.00
_cell.angle_gamma   90.00
#
_symmetry.space_group_name_H-M   'P 1'
#
loop_
_entity.id
_entity.type
_entity.pdbx_description
1 polymer ?
#
loop_
_entity_poly.entity_id
_entity_poly.type
_entity_poly.pdbx_seq_one_letter_code
_entity_poly.pdbx_strand_id
1 'polypeptide(L)'
;MTEEKVERVPPIEERTLPKRDLKEQPYRLLVTGSEGFIGKYLVNFLSLDQVYSEFVIDTLDIKNGQDIGDFTRPDIRHDCVIHLAAFADIRNSLDDPERFWENNVEKARGLFKYCEVNNIRLLYASSAGAKEWWLNPYATTKKVNEIMAPHNSVGMRFFNVYQEEFKSRHDMLFKMLEEKTATYLTRHKRDWIHIDDVCRAIARLIPSTITGIVDIGTGQSTSVIELAEAFHQGDLPIKEDTPGEPDELCADISKLNPTGWYPTYDVLSSVRMHPGYEFNPNYAKGNKSNESTELETPQQEGKEEET
;
A
#
# COMPACT_ATOMS: atom_id res chain seq x y z
N MET A 1 21.94 4.76 -51.04
CA MET A 1 21.50 4.34 -49.70
C MET A 1 22.33 5.15 -48.74
N THR A 2 21.76 6.22 -48.21
CA THR A 2 22.39 7.11 -47.22
C THR A 2 22.16 6.49 -45.85
N GLU A 3 23.26 6.09 -45.19
CA GLU A 3 23.22 5.65 -43.80
C GLU A 3 22.77 6.85 -42.90
N GLU A 4 21.56 6.77 -42.37
CA GLU A 4 21.12 7.66 -41.30
C GLU A 4 22.00 7.40 -40.07
N LYS A 5 22.81 8.38 -39.70
CA LYS A 5 23.50 8.38 -38.41
C LYS A 5 22.46 8.45 -37.30
N VAL A 6 22.20 7.31 -36.64
CA VAL A 6 21.50 7.30 -35.38
C VAL A 6 22.35 8.07 -34.37
N GLU A 7 21.95 9.30 -34.06
CA GLU A 7 22.53 10.06 -32.96
C GLU A 7 22.36 9.27 -31.67
N ARG A 8 23.45 8.74 -31.14
CA ARG A 8 23.44 8.07 -29.83
C ARG A 8 23.13 9.11 -28.76
N VAL A 9 21.98 8.99 -28.15
CA VAL A 9 21.66 9.73 -26.92
C VAL A 9 22.79 9.44 -25.92
N PRO A 10 23.48 10.48 -25.40
CA PRO A 10 24.59 10.26 -24.47
C PRO A 10 24.11 9.52 -23.22
N PRO A 11 24.94 8.63 -22.64
CA PRO A 11 24.58 7.88 -21.43
C PRO A 11 24.18 8.84 -20.30
N ILE A 12 23.15 8.49 -19.58
CA ILE A 12 22.60 9.25 -18.42
C ILE A 12 23.65 9.44 -17.30
N GLU A 13 24.76 8.72 -17.37
CA GLU A 13 25.82 8.66 -16.33
C GLU A 13 26.56 9.98 -16.06
N GLU A 14 26.53 10.94 -16.97
CA GLU A 14 27.34 12.15 -16.83
C GLU A 14 26.64 13.37 -16.20
N ARG A 15 25.39 13.24 -15.72
CA ARG A 15 24.62 14.40 -15.22
C ARG A 15 24.08 14.21 -13.83
N THR A 16 24.96 14.17 -12.82
CA THR A 16 24.52 14.34 -11.41
C THR A 16 24.07 15.78 -11.15
N LEU A 17 22.93 15.93 -10.47
CA LEU A 17 22.51 17.25 -9.99
C LEU A 17 23.48 17.74 -8.88
N PRO A 18 23.73 19.05 -8.76
CA PRO A 18 24.55 19.57 -7.67
C PRO A 18 24.00 19.13 -6.31
N LYS A 19 24.89 18.80 -5.39
CA LYS A 19 24.49 18.49 -4.00
C LYS A 19 23.80 19.72 -3.44
N ARG A 20 22.61 19.52 -2.85
CA ARG A 20 21.83 20.58 -2.24
C ARG A 20 22.36 20.88 -0.83
N ASP A 21 22.39 22.16 -0.45
CA ASP A 21 22.52 22.54 0.95
C ASP A 21 21.14 22.41 1.63
N LEU A 22 20.96 21.32 2.38
CA LEU A 22 19.69 20.95 3.03
C LEU A 22 19.29 21.93 4.14
N LYS A 23 20.14 22.89 4.51
CA LYS A 23 19.87 23.83 5.60
C LYS A 23 19.07 25.07 5.17
N GLU A 24 19.03 25.35 3.87
CA GLU A 24 18.46 26.62 3.36
C GLU A 24 17.23 26.45 2.46
N GLN A 25 16.82 25.20 2.12
CA GLN A 25 15.71 24.97 1.20
C GLN A 25 14.72 23.94 1.74
N PRO A 26 13.40 24.09 1.51
CA PRO A 26 12.40 23.15 1.97
C PRO A 26 12.62 21.77 1.36
N TYR A 27 12.25 20.69 2.08
CA TYR A 27 12.36 19.33 1.62
C TYR A 27 11.37 19.08 0.47
N ARG A 28 11.87 18.62 -0.68
CA ARG A 28 11.07 18.51 -1.91
C ARG A 28 10.73 17.08 -2.24
N LEU A 29 9.45 16.81 -2.37
CA LEU A 29 8.90 15.52 -2.75
C LEU A 29 8.41 15.53 -4.19
N LEU A 30 8.56 14.41 -4.91
CA LEU A 30 7.81 14.13 -6.13
C LEU A 30 6.85 12.98 -5.86
N VAL A 31 5.55 13.20 -6.03
CA VAL A 31 4.53 12.15 -5.91
C VAL A 31 3.98 11.83 -7.28
N THR A 32 4.21 10.61 -7.78
CA THR A 32 3.60 10.14 -9.02
C THR A 32 2.36 9.32 -8.73
N GLY A 33 1.35 9.37 -9.60
CA GLY A 33 0.04 8.76 -9.33
C GLY A 33 -0.76 9.55 -8.30
N SER A 34 -0.55 10.88 -8.24
CA SER A 34 -1.14 11.80 -7.26
C SER A 34 -2.65 11.90 -7.33
N GLU A 35 -3.26 11.62 -8.48
CA GLU A 35 -4.73 11.57 -8.65
C GLU A 35 -5.32 10.15 -8.50
N GLY A 36 -4.48 9.18 -8.16
CA GLY A 36 -4.90 7.85 -7.74
C GLY A 36 -5.47 7.87 -6.32
N PHE A 37 -6.00 6.73 -5.85
CA PHE A 37 -6.59 6.61 -4.52
C PHE A 37 -5.58 6.98 -3.42
N ILE A 38 -4.50 6.20 -3.28
CA ILE A 38 -3.49 6.45 -2.24
C ILE A 38 -2.81 7.82 -2.47
N GLY A 39 -2.48 8.15 -3.72
CA GLY A 39 -1.76 9.38 -4.05
C GLY A 39 -2.51 10.64 -3.63
N LYS A 40 -3.79 10.72 -3.94
CA LYS A 40 -4.63 11.87 -3.60
C LYS A 40 -4.77 12.06 -2.08
N TYR A 41 -4.99 10.96 -1.35
CA TYR A 41 -5.04 10.99 0.12
C TYR A 41 -3.70 11.39 0.73
N LEU A 42 -2.61 10.83 0.23
CA LEU A 42 -1.26 11.15 0.72
C LEU A 42 -0.90 12.63 0.49
N VAL A 43 -1.15 13.16 -0.71
CA VAL A 43 -0.88 14.59 -1.00
C VAL A 43 -1.69 15.48 -0.07
N ASN A 44 -2.99 15.18 0.12
CA ASN A 44 -3.84 15.91 1.04
C ASN A 44 -3.35 15.80 2.50
N PHE A 45 -3.04 14.58 2.96
CA PHE A 45 -2.52 14.32 4.30
C PHE A 45 -1.23 15.13 4.57
N LEU A 46 -0.25 15.06 3.67
CA LEU A 46 1.01 15.79 3.84
C LEU A 46 0.85 17.31 3.75
N SER A 47 -0.16 17.80 3.04
CA SER A 47 -0.40 19.24 2.89
C SER A 47 -1.15 19.86 4.09
N LEU A 48 -1.99 19.08 4.76
CA LEU A 48 -2.82 19.55 5.88
C LEU A 48 -2.17 19.38 7.24
N ASP A 49 -1.25 18.43 7.40
CA ASP A 49 -0.56 18.17 8.65
C ASP A 49 0.54 19.18 8.88
N GLN A 50 0.49 19.87 10.02
CA GLN A 50 1.47 20.91 10.39
C GLN A 50 2.91 20.38 10.48
N VAL A 51 3.10 19.09 10.78
CA VAL A 51 4.42 18.45 10.86
C VAL A 51 5.09 18.38 9.49
N TYR A 52 4.30 18.29 8.42
CA TYR A 52 4.78 18.14 7.04
C TYR A 52 4.60 19.42 6.20
N SER A 53 4.14 20.52 6.80
CA SER A 53 3.86 21.80 6.11
C SER A 53 5.10 22.42 5.42
N GLU A 54 6.31 22.01 5.80
CA GLU A 54 7.55 22.44 5.18
C GLU A 54 7.90 21.68 3.89
N PHE A 55 7.14 20.64 3.54
CA PHE A 55 7.38 19.92 2.29
C PHE A 55 6.87 20.70 1.09
N VAL A 56 7.70 20.79 0.06
CA VAL A 56 7.25 21.18 -1.28
C VAL A 56 6.92 19.93 -2.06
N ILE A 57 5.68 19.77 -2.46
CA ILE A 57 5.17 18.56 -3.13
C ILE A 57 4.95 18.88 -4.60
N ASP A 58 5.78 18.29 -5.46
CA ASP A 58 5.55 18.24 -6.90
C ASP A 58 4.75 16.97 -7.22
N THR A 59 3.81 17.06 -8.15
CA THR A 59 2.94 15.92 -8.52
C THR A 59 3.09 15.58 -9.99
N LEU A 60 2.88 14.29 -10.32
CA LEU A 60 2.85 13.79 -11.68
C LEU A 60 1.76 12.74 -11.80
N ASP A 61 0.79 12.97 -12.69
CA ASP A 61 -0.29 12.02 -12.94
C ASP A 61 -0.79 12.09 -14.38
N ILE A 62 -1.12 10.95 -14.96
CA ILE A 62 -1.65 10.85 -16.33
C ILE A 62 -3.00 11.57 -16.47
N LYS A 63 -3.79 11.66 -15.41
CA LYS A 63 -5.05 12.41 -15.39
C LYS A 63 -4.84 13.92 -15.55
N ASN A 64 -3.64 14.40 -15.24
CA ASN A 64 -3.21 15.78 -15.43
C ASN A 64 -2.42 15.96 -16.73
N GLY A 65 -2.44 14.96 -17.62
CA GLY A 65 -1.71 14.97 -18.89
C GLY A 65 -0.21 14.70 -18.77
N GLN A 66 0.24 14.16 -17.63
CA GLN A 66 1.66 13.87 -17.36
C GLN A 66 1.87 12.35 -17.25
N ASP A 67 2.32 11.71 -18.32
CA ASP A 67 2.64 10.27 -18.29
C ASP A 67 4.02 10.05 -17.68
N ILE A 68 4.14 9.03 -16.85
CA ILE A 68 5.42 8.62 -16.24
C ILE A 68 6.43 8.17 -17.30
N GLY A 69 5.97 7.68 -18.46
CA GLY A 69 6.82 7.31 -19.60
C GLY A 69 7.52 8.51 -20.25
N ASP A 70 6.92 9.71 -20.15
CA ASP A 70 7.47 10.97 -20.63
C ASP A 70 8.32 11.67 -19.56
N PHE A 71 8.58 11.01 -18.42
CA PHE A 71 9.35 11.59 -17.35
C PHE A 71 10.75 11.97 -17.83
N THR A 72 11.01 13.26 -17.85
CA THR A 72 12.33 13.82 -18.08
C THR A 72 12.93 14.32 -16.79
N ARG A 73 14.26 14.32 -16.71
CA ARG A 73 14.95 14.83 -15.55
C ARG A 73 14.52 16.28 -15.28
N PRO A 74 13.96 16.58 -14.08
CA PRO A 74 13.59 17.96 -13.74
C PRO A 74 14.84 18.81 -13.49
N ASP A 75 14.72 20.14 -13.71
CA ASP A 75 15.78 21.10 -13.40
C ASP A 75 16.05 21.20 -11.89
N ILE A 76 15.04 20.91 -11.10
CA ILE A 76 15.11 20.98 -9.63
C ILE A 76 15.19 19.56 -9.07
N ARG A 77 16.16 19.33 -8.20
CA ARG A 77 16.34 18.05 -7.52
C ARG A 77 15.26 17.83 -6.45
N HIS A 78 14.68 16.63 -6.45
CA HIS A 78 13.85 16.13 -5.34
C HIS A 78 14.73 15.45 -4.28
N ASP A 79 14.28 15.49 -3.04
CA ASP A 79 14.92 14.78 -1.92
C ASP A 79 14.37 13.35 -1.78
N CYS A 80 13.07 13.20 -2.07
CA CYS A 80 12.41 11.91 -2.09
C CYS A 80 11.41 11.84 -3.25
N VAL A 81 11.31 10.67 -3.87
CA VAL A 81 10.29 10.32 -4.84
C VAL A 81 9.37 9.28 -4.24
N ILE A 82 8.06 9.52 -4.32
CA ILE A 82 7.01 8.59 -3.91
C ILE A 82 6.28 8.15 -5.17
N HIS A 83 6.62 6.96 -5.68
CA HIS A 83 6.08 6.44 -6.92
C HIS A 83 4.87 5.54 -6.67
N LEU A 84 3.67 6.10 -6.89
CA LEU A 84 2.40 5.39 -6.75
C LEU A 84 1.70 5.14 -8.10
N ALA A 85 2.19 5.74 -9.18
CA ALA A 85 1.63 5.57 -10.52
C ALA A 85 1.80 4.12 -10.98
N ALA A 86 0.70 3.40 -11.10
CA ALA A 86 0.66 2.03 -11.62
C ALA A 86 -0.77 1.61 -11.96
N PHE A 87 -0.93 0.64 -12.85
CA PHE A 87 -2.15 -0.15 -12.93
C PHE A 87 -2.15 -1.19 -11.80
N ALA A 88 -3.28 -1.32 -11.10
CA ALA A 88 -3.39 -2.10 -9.85
C ALA A 88 -4.63 -3.01 -9.86
N ASP A 89 -4.90 -3.71 -10.95
CA ASP A 89 -6.04 -4.58 -11.10
C ASP A 89 -5.58 -5.98 -11.58
N ILE A 90 -5.80 -6.99 -10.74
CA ILE A 90 -5.39 -8.36 -11.03
C ILE A 90 -6.12 -8.91 -12.25
N ARG A 91 -7.45 -8.73 -12.33
CA ARG A 91 -8.28 -9.32 -13.39
C ARG A 91 -7.95 -8.71 -14.74
N ASN A 92 -7.88 -7.37 -14.81
CA ASN A 92 -7.47 -6.68 -16.03
C ASN A 92 -6.04 -7.04 -16.46
N SER A 93 -5.16 -7.41 -15.51
CA SER A 93 -3.80 -7.84 -15.86
C SER A 93 -3.75 -9.23 -16.51
N LEU A 94 -4.72 -10.11 -16.22
CA LEU A 94 -4.86 -11.40 -16.89
C LEU A 94 -5.34 -11.22 -18.34
N ASP A 95 -6.20 -10.22 -18.57
CA ASP A 95 -6.75 -9.93 -19.90
C ASP A 95 -5.75 -9.20 -20.80
N ASP A 96 -4.92 -8.30 -20.24
CA ASP A 96 -3.95 -7.48 -20.99
C ASP A 96 -2.61 -7.33 -20.23
N PRO A 97 -1.80 -8.41 -20.17
CA PRO A 97 -0.54 -8.41 -19.44
C PRO A 97 0.51 -7.46 -20.00
N GLU A 98 0.52 -7.25 -21.33
CA GLU A 98 1.50 -6.37 -22.00
C GLU A 98 1.31 -4.91 -21.59
N ARG A 99 0.08 -4.44 -21.50
CA ARG A 99 -0.25 -3.10 -21.03
C ARG A 99 0.22 -2.87 -19.58
N PHE A 100 0.06 -3.89 -18.71
CA PHE A 100 0.56 -3.81 -17.34
C PHE A 100 2.07 -3.77 -17.29
N TRP A 101 2.75 -4.57 -18.11
CA TRP A 101 4.20 -4.56 -18.20
C TRP A 101 4.73 -3.21 -18.69
N GLU A 102 4.21 -2.70 -19.79
CA GLU A 102 4.60 -1.40 -20.36
C GLU A 102 4.46 -0.29 -19.31
N ASN A 103 3.27 -0.19 -18.67
CA ASN A 103 3.01 0.89 -17.74
C ASN A 103 3.78 0.76 -16.41
N ASN A 104 3.77 -0.43 -15.81
CA ASN A 104 4.30 -0.62 -14.45
C ASN A 104 5.81 -0.86 -14.44
N VAL A 105 6.40 -1.34 -15.53
CA VAL A 105 7.82 -1.70 -15.59
C VAL A 105 8.57 -0.75 -16.53
N GLU A 106 8.24 -0.74 -17.82
CA GLU A 106 9.04 0.00 -18.82
C GLU A 106 8.99 1.50 -18.56
N LYS A 107 7.81 2.08 -18.35
CA LYS A 107 7.66 3.50 -18.07
C LYS A 107 8.28 3.91 -16.72
N ALA A 108 8.27 3.04 -15.71
CA ALA A 108 8.86 3.34 -14.40
C ALA A 108 10.40 3.37 -14.42
N ARG A 109 11.06 2.72 -15.39
CA ARG A 109 12.54 2.61 -15.46
C ARG A 109 13.25 3.96 -15.46
N GLY A 110 12.72 4.94 -16.21
CA GLY A 110 13.30 6.29 -16.27
C GLY A 110 13.36 6.96 -14.90
N LEU A 111 12.28 6.87 -14.14
CA LEU A 111 12.18 7.42 -12.79
C LEU A 111 13.12 6.69 -11.81
N PHE A 112 13.18 5.37 -11.86
CA PHE A 112 14.09 4.58 -11.02
C PHE A 112 15.54 4.94 -11.30
N LYS A 113 15.91 5.06 -12.58
CA LYS A 113 17.26 5.48 -12.98
C LYS A 113 17.59 6.91 -12.53
N TYR A 114 16.63 7.83 -12.61
CA TYR A 114 16.79 9.18 -12.07
C TYR A 114 17.11 9.15 -10.56
N CYS A 115 16.37 8.34 -9.78
CA CYS A 115 16.62 8.19 -8.34
C CYS A 115 18.00 7.58 -8.07
N GLU A 116 18.37 6.53 -8.81
CA GLU A 116 19.65 5.84 -8.66
C GLU A 116 20.85 6.77 -8.91
N VAL A 117 20.88 7.41 -10.09
CA VAL A 117 22.02 8.27 -10.50
C VAL A 117 22.21 9.47 -9.59
N ASN A 118 21.11 10.02 -9.06
CA ASN A 118 21.15 11.19 -8.18
C ASN A 118 21.14 10.84 -6.70
N ASN A 119 21.18 9.55 -6.34
CA ASN A 119 21.05 9.04 -4.97
C ASN A 119 19.85 9.65 -4.22
N ILE A 120 18.71 9.72 -4.91
CA ILE A 120 17.44 10.22 -4.37
C ILE A 120 16.73 9.06 -3.68
N ARG A 121 16.17 9.32 -2.51
CA ARG A 121 15.34 8.34 -1.82
C ARG A 121 14.11 8.02 -2.64
N LEU A 122 13.84 6.73 -2.86
CA LEU A 122 12.67 6.25 -3.61
C LEU A 122 11.79 5.39 -2.71
N LEU A 123 10.54 5.82 -2.52
CA LEU A 123 9.46 5.01 -1.97
C LEU A 123 8.57 4.62 -3.15
N TYR A 124 8.34 3.34 -3.40
CA TYR A 124 7.53 2.92 -4.55
C TYR A 124 6.47 1.89 -4.17
N ALA A 125 5.31 1.97 -4.83
CA ALA A 125 4.21 1.05 -4.61
C ALA A 125 4.54 -0.34 -5.14
N SER A 126 4.78 -1.30 -4.23
CA SER A 126 4.69 -2.72 -4.47
C SER A 126 3.31 -3.24 -4.04
N SER A 127 3.13 -4.53 -3.92
CA SER A 127 1.86 -5.17 -3.57
C SER A 127 2.12 -6.40 -2.70
N ALA A 128 1.19 -6.70 -1.80
CA ALA A 128 1.15 -7.98 -1.09
C ALA A 128 1.22 -9.17 -2.05
N GLY A 129 0.59 -9.05 -3.24
CA GLY A 129 0.65 -10.06 -4.30
C GLY A 129 2.05 -10.35 -4.83
N ALA A 130 3.02 -9.44 -4.66
CA ALA A 130 4.41 -9.71 -5.06
C ALA A 130 5.09 -10.82 -4.23
N LYS A 131 4.49 -11.29 -3.14
CA LYS A 131 4.91 -12.48 -2.40
C LYS A 131 4.72 -13.75 -3.22
N GLU A 132 3.61 -13.81 -3.96
CA GLU A 132 3.23 -14.91 -4.86
C GLU A 132 3.11 -14.41 -6.31
N TRP A 133 4.18 -13.74 -6.76
CA TRP A 133 4.24 -12.99 -8.02
C TRP A 133 3.90 -13.82 -9.27
N TRP A 134 4.04 -15.13 -9.21
CA TRP A 134 3.77 -16.05 -10.33
C TRP A 134 2.27 -16.26 -10.60
N LEU A 135 1.38 -15.82 -9.70
CA LEU A 135 -0.05 -16.05 -9.82
C LEU A 135 -0.73 -15.17 -10.88
N ASN A 136 -0.20 -13.95 -11.10
CA ASN A 136 -0.78 -13.03 -12.08
C ASN A 136 0.23 -12.01 -12.60
N PRO A 137 0.01 -11.42 -13.82
CA PRO A 137 0.91 -10.46 -14.43
C PRO A 137 1.10 -9.17 -13.61
N TYR A 138 0.05 -8.65 -12.96
CA TYR A 138 0.19 -7.48 -12.08
C TYR A 138 1.20 -7.73 -10.97
N ALA A 139 1.07 -8.84 -10.25
CA ALA A 139 1.99 -9.21 -9.19
C ALA A 139 3.43 -9.39 -9.71
N THR A 140 3.57 -9.97 -10.92
CA THR A 140 4.87 -10.07 -11.62
C THR A 140 5.49 -8.69 -11.85
N THR A 141 4.74 -7.70 -12.35
CA THR A 141 5.27 -6.35 -12.57
C THR A 141 5.76 -5.71 -11.26
N LYS A 142 5.04 -5.92 -10.16
CA LYS A 142 5.44 -5.41 -8.84
C LYS A 142 6.72 -6.10 -8.35
N LYS A 143 6.85 -7.41 -8.55
CA LYS A 143 8.07 -8.15 -8.22
C LYS A 143 9.27 -7.69 -9.04
N VAL A 144 9.10 -7.41 -10.32
CA VAL A 144 10.16 -6.87 -11.17
C VAL A 144 10.62 -5.50 -10.66
N ASN A 145 9.70 -4.63 -10.24
CA ASN A 145 10.06 -3.35 -9.63
C ASN A 145 10.87 -3.54 -8.33
N GLU A 146 10.54 -4.53 -7.50
CA GLU A 146 11.33 -4.87 -6.31
C GLU A 146 12.77 -5.28 -6.65
N ILE A 147 12.97 -5.96 -7.78
CA ILE A 147 14.29 -6.42 -8.24
C ILE A 147 15.09 -5.26 -8.85
N MET A 148 14.43 -4.35 -9.58
CA MET A 148 15.07 -3.24 -10.29
C MET A 148 15.33 -2.01 -9.41
N ALA A 149 14.73 -1.95 -8.22
CA ALA A 149 14.76 -0.75 -7.38
C ALA A 149 16.17 -0.39 -6.91
N PRO A 150 16.52 0.90 -6.86
CA PRO A 150 17.81 1.38 -6.34
C PRO A 150 18.03 0.99 -4.86
N HIS A 151 19.29 0.97 -4.42
CA HIS A 151 19.64 0.64 -3.03
C HIS A 151 18.99 1.58 -2.00
N ASN A 152 18.88 2.88 -2.30
CA ASN A 152 18.24 3.87 -1.43
C ASN A 152 16.73 3.90 -1.66
N SER A 153 16.07 2.75 -1.62
CA SER A 153 14.65 2.64 -1.89
C SER A 153 13.91 1.78 -0.87
N VAL A 154 12.60 2.00 -0.80
CA VAL A 154 11.64 1.16 -0.07
C VAL A 154 10.53 0.73 -1.02
N GLY A 155 10.40 -0.57 -1.23
CA GLY A 155 9.25 -1.17 -1.88
C GLY A 155 8.15 -1.39 -0.86
N MET A 156 7.09 -0.62 -0.98
CA MET A 156 5.94 -0.66 -0.09
C MET A 156 4.93 -1.69 -0.60
N ARG A 157 4.89 -2.86 0.00
CA ARG A 157 3.86 -3.87 -0.30
C ARG A 157 2.57 -3.46 0.38
N PHE A 158 1.70 -2.78 -0.34
CA PHE A 158 0.37 -2.48 0.15
C PHE A 158 -0.49 -3.73 0.19
N PHE A 159 -1.20 -3.90 1.30
CA PHE A 159 -2.25 -4.88 1.46
C PHE A 159 -3.60 -4.30 1.02
N ASN A 160 -4.73 -4.79 1.47
CA ASN A 160 -6.03 -4.32 1.01
C ASN A 160 -6.36 -2.97 1.65
N VAL A 161 -6.14 -1.89 0.90
CA VAL A 161 -6.37 -0.52 1.40
C VAL A 161 -7.84 -0.17 1.27
N TYR A 162 -8.48 0.24 2.38
CA TYR A 162 -9.88 0.66 2.41
C TYR A 162 -10.05 2.05 3.00
N GLN A 163 -11.26 2.59 2.84
CA GLN A 163 -11.70 3.87 3.36
C GLN A 163 -13.22 3.85 3.58
N GLU A 164 -13.70 4.57 4.57
CA GLU A 164 -15.12 4.62 4.96
C GLU A 164 -15.99 5.50 4.07
N GLU A 165 -15.42 6.51 3.41
CA GLU A 165 -16.16 7.37 2.46
C GLU A 165 -16.03 6.85 1.02
N PHE A 166 -16.72 5.85 0.69
CA PHE A 166 -16.67 4.96 -0.49
C PHE A 166 -16.78 5.62 -1.88
N LYS A 167 -16.29 6.81 -2.06
CA LYS A 167 -16.30 7.52 -3.35
C LYS A 167 -15.21 7.07 -4.31
N SER A 168 -14.29 6.22 -3.91
CA SER A 168 -13.18 5.78 -4.76
C SER A 168 -13.18 4.27 -5.03
N ARG A 169 -12.80 3.90 -6.25
CA ARG A 169 -12.90 2.56 -6.85
C ARG A 169 -11.93 1.50 -6.31
N HIS A 170 -11.25 1.68 -5.20
CA HIS A 170 -10.00 0.93 -4.99
C HIS A 170 -10.07 -0.30 -4.11
N ASP A 171 -11.05 -0.44 -3.23
CA ASP A 171 -11.40 -1.78 -2.77
C ASP A 171 -12.75 -2.17 -3.35
N MET A 172 -12.69 -2.90 -4.46
CA MET A 172 -13.90 -3.30 -5.18
C MET A 172 -14.82 -4.13 -4.27
N LEU A 173 -14.26 -5.04 -3.45
CA LEU A 173 -15.08 -5.88 -2.58
C LEU A 173 -15.75 -5.08 -1.48
N PHE A 174 -15.01 -4.22 -0.79
CA PHE A 174 -15.55 -3.37 0.27
C PHE A 174 -16.72 -2.51 -0.27
N LYS A 175 -16.50 -1.86 -1.41
CA LYS A 175 -17.54 -1.11 -2.11
C LYS A 175 -18.75 -1.95 -2.51
N MET A 176 -18.52 -3.15 -3.07
CA MET A 176 -19.60 -4.04 -3.49
C MET A 176 -20.43 -4.52 -2.29
N LEU A 177 -19.81 -4.75 -1.15
CA LEU A 177 -20.52 -5.11 0.08
C LEU A 177 -21.33 -3.94 0.62
N GLU A 178 -20.78 -2.73 0.61
CA GLU A 178 -21.51 -1.54 1.04
C GLU A 178 -22.72 -1.23 0.15
N GLU A 179 -22.51 -1.23 -1.16
CA GLU A 179 -23.56 -0.96 -2.16
C GLU A 179 -24.53 -2.14 -2.33
N LYS A 180 -24.31 -3.28 -1.62
CA LYS A 180 -25.08 -4.53 -1.74
C LYS A 180 -25.12 -5.06 -3.19
N THR A 181 -24.02 -4.88 -3.92
CA THR A 181 -23.85 -5.34 -5.31
C THR A 181 -23.01 -6.60 -5.42
N ALA A 182 -22.45 -7.10 -4.31
CA ALA A 182 -21.77 -8.39 -4.27
C ALA A 182 -22.74 -9.54 -4.60
N THR A 183 -22.32 -10.46 -5.47
CA THR A 183 -23.14 -11.60 -5.90
C THR A 183 -22.62 -12.93 -5.38
N TYR A 184 -21.41 -12.96 -4.86
CA TYR A 184 -20.77 -14.13 -4.24
C TYR A 184 -19.67 -13.70 -3.29
N LEU A 185 -19.26 -14.58 -2.40
CA LEU A 185 -18.11 -14.46 -1.51
C LEU A 185 -17.03 -15.48 -1.91
N THR A 186 -15.85 -15.32 -1.35
CA THR A 186 -14.74 -16.28 -1.44
C THR A 186 -14.25 -16.64 -0.05
N ARG A 187 -13.46 -17.72 0.07
CA ARG A 187 -12.86 -18.13 1.36
C ARG A 187 -11.56 -17.41 1.67
N HIS A 188 -11.18 -16.44 0.85
CA HIS A 188 -9.94 -15.70 1.04
C HIS A 188 -9.90 -14.95 2.36
N LYS A 189 -8.69 -14.80 2.89
CA LYS A 189 -8.39 -13.88 3.99
C LYS A 189 -7.49 -12.77 3.49
N ARG A 190 -7.78 -11.56 3.91
CA ARG A 190 -7.04 -10.35 3.52
C ARG A 190 -6.72 -9.51 4.74
N ASP A 191 -5.55 -8.92 4.74
CA ASP A 191 -5.19 -7.87 5.68
C ASP A 191 -5.72 -6.53 5.14
N TRP A 192 -6.65 -5.95 5.87
CA TRP A 192 -7.35 -4.72 5.50
C TRP A 192 -6.78 -3.54 6.27
N ILE A 193 -6.17 -2.60 5.56
CA ILE A 193 -5.54 -1.42 6.16
C ILE A 193 -6.27 -0.15 5.75
N HIS A 194 -6.57 0.71 6.73
CA HIS A 194 -7.20 2.01 6.48
C HIS A 194 -6.23 2.97 5.76
N ILE A 195 -6.77 3.81 4.87
CA ILE A 195 -5.97 4.77 4.07
C ILE A 195 -5.15 5.73 4.94
N ASP A 196 -5.66 6.18 6.09
CA ASP A 196 -4.92 7.05 7.00
C ASP A 196 -3.70 6.35 7.59
N ASP A 197 -3.82 5.05 7.92
CA ASP A 197 -2.70 4.24 8.39
C ASP A 197 -1.63 4.09 7.32
N VAL A 198 -2.04 3.94 6.04
CA VAL A 198 -1.14 3.91 4.88
C VAL A 198 -0.41 5.25 4.75
N CYS A 199 -1.13 6.38 4.80
CA CYS A 199 -0.52 7.71 4.70
C CYS A 199 0.48 7.97 5.83
N ARG A 200 0.13 7.57 7.07
CA ARG A 200 1.04 7.67 8.22
C ARG A 200 2.28 6.79 8.06
N ALA A 201 2.13 5.57 7.52
CA ALA A 201 3.28 4.69 7.25
C ALA A 201 4.23 5.31 6.22
N ILE A 202 3.69 5.81 5.10
CA ILE A 202 4.49 6.48 4.06
C ILE A 202 5.21 7.70 4.65
N ALA A 203 4.51 8.54 5.40
CA ALA A 203 5.08 9.74 6.02
C ALA A 203 6.24 9.41 6.98
N ARG A 204 6.13 8.30 7.75
CA ARG A 204 7.22 7.80 8.61
C ARG A 204 8.39 7.24 7.81
N LEU A 205 8.16 6.67 6.64
CA LEU A 205 9.21 6.13 5.79
C LEU A 205 10.02 7.21 5.06
N ILE A 206 9.45 8.38 4.76
CA ILE A 206 10.13 9.48 4.06
C ILE A 206 11.49 9.82 4.74
N PRO A 207 11.54 10.19 6.04
CA PRO A 207 12.79 10.56 6.72
C PRO A 207 13.57 9.34 7.24
N SER A 208 13.03 8.14 7.15
CA SER A 208 13.66 6.94 7.75
C SER A 208 14.88 6.47 6.95
N THR A 209 15.75 5.67 7.60
CA THR A 209 16.87 4.99 6.96
C THR A 209 16.52 3.56 6.50
N ILE A 210 15.28 3.14 6.66
CA ILE A 210 14.79 1.82 6.23
C ILE A 210 14.92 1.71 4.72
N THR A 211 15.42 0.57 4.25
CA THR A 211 15.51 0.22 2.82
C THR A 211 15.01 -1.19 2.56
N GLY A 212 14.84 -1.52 1.27
CA GLY A 212 14.33 -2.82 0.84
C GLY A 212 12.82 -2.91 0.92
N ILE A 213 12.28 -4.10 1.12
CA ILE A 213 10.85 -4.35 1.08
C ILE A 213 10.22 -4.21 2.45
N VAL A 214 9.11 -3.49 2.53
CA VAL A 214 8.32 -3.25 3.74
C VAL A 214 6.84 -3.56 3.44
N ASP A 215 6.23 -4.40 4.26
CA ASP A 215 4.80 -4.65 4.19
C ASP A 215 4.04 -3.50 4.87
N ILE A 216 2.98 -3.02 4.22
CA ILE A 216 2.08 -1.99 4.76
C ILE A 216 0.67 -2.58 4.86
N GLY A 217 0.37 -3.10 6.01
CA GLY A 217 -0.87 -3.76 6.42
C GLY A 217 -1.05 -3.63 7.92
N THR A 218 -1.99 -4.35 8.49
CA THR A 218 -2.26 -4.35 9.94
C THR A 218 -1.54 -5.46 10.70
N GLY A 219 -1.07 -6.50 9.98
CA GLY A 219 -0.56 -7.73 10.58
C GLY A 219 -1.68 -8.68 11.04
N GLN A 220 -2.93 -8.40 10.66
CA GLN A 220 -4.09 -9.23 10.96
C GLN A 220 -4.91 -9.46 9.70
N SER A 221 -5.24 -10.71 9.41
CA SER A 221 -6.09 -11.06 8.28
C SER A 221 -7.53 -11.29 8.74
N THR A 222 -8.48 -10.71 7.99
CA THR A 222 -9.93 -10.91 8.16
C THR A 222 -10.45 -11.65 6.94
N SER A 223 -11.32 -12.65 7.14
CA SER A 223 -11.91 -13.37 6.01
C SER A 223 -12.93 -12.49 5.26
N VAL A 224 -13.06 -12.75 3.96
CA VAL A 224 -14.08 -12.09 3.12
C VAL A 224 -15.49 -12.37 3.68
N ILE A 225 -15.69 -13.54 4.27
CA ILE A 225 -16.99 -13.93 4.86
C ILE A 225 -17.25 -13.07 6.12
N GLU A 226 -16.28 -12.97 7.05
CA GLU A 226 -16.44 -12.12 8.26
C GLU A 226 -16.70 -10.65 7.91
N LEU A 227 -16.02 -10.14 6.87
CA LEU A 227 -16.28 -8.79 6.38
C LEU A 227 -17.69 -8.66 5.81
N ALA A 228 -18.15 -9.64 5.01
CA ALA A 228 -19.50 -9.64 4.46
C ALA A 228 -20.58 -9.76 5.54
N GLU A 229 -20.35 -10.56 6.58
CA GLU A 229 -21.22 -10.64 7.76
C GLU A 229 -21.35 -9.29 8.46
N ALA A 230 -20.24 -8.53 8.58
CA ALA A 230 -20.28 -7.19 9.14
C ALA A 230 -21.15 -6.24 8.28
N PHE A 231 -21.24 -6.43 6.98
CA PHE A 231 -22.15 -5.72 6.07
C PHE A 231 -23.55 -6.36 5.94
N HIS A 232 -23.89 -7.35 6.76
CA HIS A 232 -25.15 -8.13 6.70
C HIS A 232 -25.36 -8.85 5.34
N GLN A 233 -24.30 -9.37 4.77
CA GLN A 233 -24.30 -10.12 3.50
C GLN A 233 -23.57 -11.47 3.59
N GLY A 234 -23.47 -12.05 4.77
CA GLY A 234 -22.82 -13.35 4.98
C GLY A 234 -23.50 -14.55 4.30
N ASP A 235 -24.77 -14.40 3.91
CA ASP A 235 -25.57 -15.48 3.27
C ASP A 235 -25.35 -15.58 1.74
N LEU A 236 -24.46 -14.74 1.15
CA LEU A 236 -24.16 -14.82 -0.26
C LEU A 236 -23.47 -16.15 -0.62
N PRO A 237 -23.69 -16.70 -1.84
CA PRO A 237 -23.09 -17.96 -2.25
C PRO A 237 -21.55 -17.86 -2.28
N ILE A 238 -20.87 -18.95 -1.92
CA ILE A 238 -19.41 -19.02 -1.94
C ILE A 238 -18.93 -19.54 -3.29
N LYS A 239 -18.01 -18.82 -3.91
CA LYS A 239 -17.29 -19.25 -5.10
C LYS A 239 -15.92 -19.80 -4.68
N GLU A 240 -15.69 -21.08 -4.97
CA GLU A 240 -14.48 -21.81 -4.53
C GLU A 240 -13.25 -21.55 -5.44
N ASP A 241 -13.47 -21.23 -6.71
CA ASP A 241 -12.37 -21.02 -7.68
C ASP A 241 -12.20 -19.53 -8.02
N THR A 242 -11.03 -19.00 -7.71
CA THR A 242 -10.63 -17.63 -7.99
C THR A 242 -9.19 -17.59 -8.50
N PRO A 243 -8.97 -17.96 -9.77
CA PRO A 243 -7.64 -18.02 -10.36
C PRO A 243 -6.86 -16.69 -10.21
N GLY A 244 -5.57 -16.81 -9.92
CA GLY A 244 -4.66 -15.68 -9.83
C GLY A 244 -4.66 -14.93 -8.49
N GLU A 245 -5.45 -15.38 -7.52
CA GLU A 245 -5.50 -14.77 -6.19
C GLU A 245 -4.96 -15.72 -5.10
N PRO A 246 -4.09 -15.26 -4.17
CA PRO A 246 -3.67 -16.04 -3.00
C PRO A 246 -4.83 -16.31 -2.04
N ASP A 247 -4.82 -17.47 -1.37
CA ASP A 247 -5.84 -17.80 -0.36
C ASP A 247 -5.81 -16.85 0.85
N GLU A 248 -4.62 -16.54 1.34
CA GLU A 248 -4.43 -15.64 2.49
C GLU A 248 -3.27 -14.68 2.26
N LEU A 249 -3.48 -13.42 2.61
CA LEU A 249 -2.44 -12.38 2.65
C LEU A 249 -2.49 -11.68 3.99
N CYS A 250 -1.35 -11.73 4.72
CA CYS A 250 -1.14 -11.05 5.99
C CYS A 250 0.22 -10.35 5.98
N ALA A 251 0.29 -9.12 6.50
CA ALA A 251 1.48 -8.30 6.53
C ALA A 251 2.43 -8.70 7.67
N ASP A 252 3.72 -8.64 7.40
CA ASP A 252 4.75 -8.56 8.44
C ASP A 252 5.15 -7.10 8.66
N ILE A 253 4.54 -6.47 9.66
CA ILE A 253 4.75 -5.05 9.98
C ILE A 253 6.01 -4.80 10.83
N SER A 254 6.79 -5.81 11.16
CA SER A 254 7.95 -5.72 12.07
C SER A 254 8.97 -4.68 11.62
N LYS A 255 9.17 -4.49 10.31
CA LYS A 255 10.08 -3.48 9.74
C LYS A 255 9.62 -2.04 9.93
N LEU A 256 8.34 -1.79 10.21
CA LEU A 256 7.80 -0.46 10.53
C LEU A 256 7.95 -0.10 12.01
N ASN A 257 8.09 -1.08 12.90
CA ASN A 257 8.21 -0.86 14.34
C ASN A 257 9.28 0.18 14.73
N PRO A 258 10.50 0.19 14.12
CA PRO A 258 11.53 1.19 14.45
C PRO A 258 11.12 2.63 14.14
N THR A 259 10.12 2.86 13.30
CA THR A 259 9.59 4.21 12.99
C THR A 259 8.58 4.70 14.04
N GLY A 260 8.17 3.85 14.98
CA GLY A 260 7.08 4.11 15.91
C GLY A 260 5.70 4.07 15.25
N TRP A 261 5.60 3.55 14.03
CA TRP A 261 4.30 3.37 13.36
C TRP A 261 3.63 2.08 13.81
N TYR A 262 2.32 2.12 13.95
CA TYR A 262 1.43 0.99 14.14
C TYR A 262 0.05 1.31 13.53
N PRO A 263 -0.72 0.28 13.09
CA PRO A 263 -2.07 0.48 12.60
C PRO A 263 -3.00 0.91 13.75
N THR A 264 -3.95 1.78 13.46
CA THR A 264 -4.90 2.30 14.46
C THR A 264 -6.35 1.98 14.14
N TYR A 265 -6.63 1.56 12.91
CA TYR A 265 -7.96 1.19 12.47
C TYR A 265 -8.09 -0.33 12.38
N ASP A 266 -9.21 -0.84 12.84
CA ASP A 266 -9.67 -2.22 12.66
C ASP A 266 -10.83 -2.23 11.65
N VAL A 267 -10.76 -3.07 10.64
CA VAL A 267 -11.73 -3.04 9.54
C VAL A 267 -13.15 -3.38 9.99
N LEU A 268 -13.32 -4.34 10.88
CA LEU A 268 -14.66 -4.73 11.35
C LEU A 268 -15.27 -3.66 12.26
N SER A 269 -14.46 -2.99 13.06
CA SER A 269 -14.87 -1.85 13.87
C SER A 269 -15.23 -0.65 13.00
N SER A 270 -14.45 -0.36 11.97
CA SER A 270 -14.73 0.70 11.00
C SER A 270 -16.09 0.50 10.32
N VAL A 271 -16.36 -0.71 9.83
CA VAL A 271 -17.67 -1.03 9.22
C VAL A 271 -18.81 -0.84 10.20
N ARG A 272 -18.68 -1.29 11.46
CA ARG A 272 -19.73 -1.19 12.49
C ARG A 272 -19.99 0.24 12.94
N MET A 273 -19.00 1.13 12.86
CA MET A 273 -19.12 2.56 13.21
C MET A 273 -19.62 3.42 12.05
N HIS A 274 -19.70 2.86 10.84
CA HIS A 274 -20.14 3.61 9.67
C HIS A 274 -21.62 4.08 9.81
N PRO A 275 -21.98 5.34 9.44
CA PRO A 275 -23.33 5.88 9.60
C PRO A 275 -24.44 5.09 8.89
N GLY A 276 -24.10 4.27 7.89
CA GLY A 276 -25.02 3.37 7.20
C GLY A 276 -25.13 1.97 7.82
N TYR A 277 -24.43 1.70 8.92
CA TYR A 277 -24.46 0.40 9.57
C TYR A 277 -25.76 0.24 10.41
N GLU A 278 -26.61 -0.70 10.03
CA GLU A 278 -27.76 -1.11 10.86
C GLU A 278 -27.29 -2.12 11.92
N PHE A 279 -27.32 -1.73 13.19
CA PHE A 279 -26.92 -2.61 14.30
C PHE A 279 -27.79 -3.86 14.33
N ASN A 280 -27.18 -5.04 14.15
CA ASN A 280 -27.85 -6.33 14.33
C ASN A 280 -27.69 -6.80 15.79
N PRO A 281 -28.75 -6.77 16.63
CA PRO A 281 -28.65 -7.15 18.05
C PRO A 281 -28.31 -8.63 18.29
N ASN A 282 -28.40 -9.50 17.27
CA ASN A 282 -28.04 -10.90 17.38
C ASN A 282 -26.52 -11.17 17.30
N TYR A 283 -25.74 -10.22 16.75
CA TYR A 283 -24.28 -10.34 16.66
C TYR A 283 -23.60 -10.22 18.05
N ALA A 284 -24.18 -9.46 18.96
CA ALA A 284 -23.69 -9.31 20.33
C ALA A 284 -23.81 -10.58 21.20
N LYS A 285 -24.58 -11.58 20.76
CA LYS A 285 -24.78 -12.83 21.49
C LYS A 285 -23.77 -13.93 21.15
N GLY A 286 -23.06 -13.84 20.02
CA GLY A 286 -22.11 -14.87 19.55
C GLY A 286 -20.71 -14.79 20.16
N ASN A 287 -20.28 -13.62 20.66
CA ASN A 287 -18.90 -13.42 21.14
C ASN A 287 -18.71 -13.60 22.65
N LYS A 288 -19.70 -14.14 23.39
CA LYS A 288 -19.58 -14.41 24.84
C LYS A 288 -18.99 -15.77 25.19
N SER A 289 -18.51 -16.58 24.25
CA SER A 289 -18.03 -17.94 24.50
C SER A 289 -16.51 -18.10 24.70
N ASN A 290 -15.72 -17.03 24.68
CA ASN A 290 -14.25 -17.13 24.81
C ASN A 290 -13.61 -16.24 25.91
N GLU A 291 -14.39 -15.65 26.82
CA GLU A 291 -13.84 -14.99 28.03
C GLU A 291 -14.32 -15.68 29.27
N SER A 292 -13.76 -16.84 29.61
CA SER A 292 -13.68 -17.36 30.97
C SER A 292 -12.61 -18.46 31.05
N THR A 293 -11.37 -18.05 31.02
CA THR A 293 -10.29 -18.80 31.67
C THR A 293 -9.89 -17.96 32.87
N GLU A 294 -10.57 -18.22 34.03
CA GLU A 294 -10.17 -17.70 35.33
C GLU A 294 -8.73 -18.13 35.58
N LEU A 295 -7.87 -17.16 35.80
CA LEU A 295 -6.54 -17.38 36.38
C LEU A 295 -6.70 -17.86 37.82
N GLU A 296 -6.59 -19.16 38.06
CA GLU A 296 -6.40 -19.72 39.40
C GLU A 296 -5.06 -19.21 39.96
N THR A 297 -5.16 -18.42 41.01
CA THR A 297 -4.04 -18.00 41.85
C THR A 297 -3.57 -19.20 42.69
N PRO A 298 -2.26 -19.57 42.70
CA PRO A 298 -1.77 -20.64 43.56
C PRO A 298 -1.88 -20.22 45.01
N GLN A 299 -2.65 -20.98 45.83
CA GLN A 299 -2.66 -20.88 47.27
C GLN A 299 -1.28 -21.30 47.81
N GLN A 300 -0.65 -20.43 48.59
CA GLN A 300 0.51 -20.76 49.43
C GLN A 300 0.08 -21.68 50.57
N GLU A 301 0.52 -22.94 50.55
CA GLU A 301 0.48 -23.80 51.72
C GLU A 301 1.52 -23.34 52.73
N GLY A 302 1.04 -22.84 53.84
CA GLY A 302 1.85 -22.59 55.04
C GLY A 302 2.26 -23.91 55.67
N LYS A 303 3.54 -24.16 55.83
CA LYS A 303 4.08 -25.18 56.73
C LYS A 303 4.21 -24.55 58.11
N GLU A 304 3.39 -24.98 59.02
CA GLU A 304 3.63 -24.86 60.49
C GLU A 304 4.67 -25.93 60.85
N GLU A 305 5.82 -25.50 61.42
CA GLU A 305 6.72 -26.35 62.17
C GLU A 305 6.26 -26.36 63.64
N GLU A 306 5.90 -27.54 64.15
CA GLU A 306 5.85 -27.82 65.59
C GLU A 306 7.14 -28.54 66.00
N THR A 307 7.81 -27.91 66.97
CA THR A 307 8.78 -28.44 67.98
C THR A 307 9.77 -29.51 67.58
#